data_37d4c17199d6ec72e632d2a63504eb04
#
_entry.id   37d4c17199d6ec72e632d2a63504eb04
#
_cell.length_a   1.000
_cell.length_b   1.000
_cell.length_c   1.000
_cell.angle_alpha   90.00
_cell.angle_beta   90.00
_cell.angle_gamma   90.00
#
_symmetry.space_group_name_H-M   'P 1'
#
loop_
_entity.id
_entity.type
_entity.pdbx_description
1 polymer ?
#
loop_
_entity_poly.entity_id
_entity_poly.type
_entity_poly.pdbx_seq_one_letter_code
_entity_poly.pdbx_strand_id
1 'polypeptide(L)'
;FCFFAEDTDIFPRKDMFTNTIEQMSNNQSKNTDFVISSLFHAMNVNYEERSKEGLPNWTRDFPYVNGGLFAGNRDVPKFSRIARSYLIHAGNLNWKKINPDIFGSMIQAVTDDEERGSIGMHYTSVPNILKLLNPLFLDDLKVSLKEAGDNTRALLNLRKRISKIRVFDPACGSGNF
;
A
#
# COMPACT_ATOMS: atom_id res chain seq x y z
N PHE A 1 2.68 -4.04 3.62
CA PHE A 1 2.46 -3.23 2.41
C PHE A 1 2.48 -4.09 1.14
N CYS A 2 3.55 -4.85 0.83
CA CYS A 2 3.68 -5.59 -0.43
C CYS A 2 2.56 -6.60 -0.67
N PHE A 3 2.17 -7.38 0.33
CA PHE A 3 1.05 -8.31 0.25
C PHE A 3 -0.29 -7.61 0.00
N PHE A 4 -0.52 -6.48 0.67
CA PHE A 4 -1.70 -5.67 0.41
C PHE A 4 -1.67 -5.07 -1.00
N ALA A 5 -0.52 -4.56 -1.42
CA ALA A 5 -0.34 -3.92 -2.72
C ALA A 5 -0.56 -4.88 -3.91
N GLU A 6 -0.12 -6.14 -3.78
CA GLU A 6 -0.35 -7.14 -4.84
C GLU A 6 -1.80 -7.61 -4.94
N ASP A 7 -2.55 -7.57 -3.83
CA ASP A 7 -3.96 -7.96 -3.81
C ASP A 7 -4.91 -6.80 -4.18
N THR A 8 -4.49 -5.54 -4.03
CA THR A 8 -5.35 -4.36 -4.21
C THR A 8 -5.06 -3.57 -5.50
N ASP A 9 -4.44 -4.21 -6.47
CA ASP A 9 -4.11 -3.63 -7.78
C ASP A 9 -3.16 -2.39 -7.71
N ILE A 10 -2.47 -2.18 -6.57
CA ILE A 10 -1.38 -1.21 -6.45
C ILE A 10 -0.16 -1.71 -7.23
N PHE A 11 0.14 -3.00 -7.14
CA PHE A 11 1.09 -3.64 -8.03
C PHE A 11 0.42 -4.02 -9.36
N PRO A 12 1.17 -4.04 -10.48
CA PRO A 12 0.60 -4.26 -11.81
C PRO A 12 0.04 -5.67 -12.03
N ARG A 13 0.39 -6.61 -11.17
CA ARG A 13 -0.08 -8.01 -11.24
C ARG A 13 -0.38 -8.53 -9.85
N LYS A 14 -1.46 -9.30 -9.75
CA LYS A 14 -1.83 -10.01 -8.52
C LYS A 14 -0.75 -11.02 -8.14
N ASP A 15 -0.57 -11.22 -6.83
CA ASP A 15 0.39 -12.15 -6.21
C ASP A 15 1.85 -11.96 -6.70
N MET A 16 2.18 -10.78 -7.23
CA MET A 16 3.45 -10.51 -7.88
C MET A 16 4.64 -10.60 -6.93
N PHE A 17 4.51 -10.08 -5.73
CA PHE A 17 5.56 -10.08 -4.72
C PHE A 17 5.76 -11.49 -4.14
N THR A 18 4.66 -12.14 -3.76
CA THR A 18 4.65 -13.49 -3.19
C THR A 18 5.20 -14.52 -4.17
N ASN A 19 4.71 -14.51 -5.41
CA ASN A 19 5.20 -15.42 -6.46
C ASN A 19 6.68 -15.19 -6.79
N THR A 20 7.14 -13.95 -6.79
CA THR A 20 8.56 -13.66 -7.05
C THR A 20 9.45 -14.20 -5.93
N ILE A 21 9.05 -14.04 -4.67
CA ILE A 21 9.79 -14.64 -3.55
C ILE A 21 9.80 -16.16 -3.69
N GLU A 22 8.66 -16.78 -3.97
CA GLU A 22 8.55 -18.24 -4.08
C GLU A 22 9.44 -18.79 -5.20
N GLN A 23 9.43 -18.18 -6.38
CA GLN A 23 10.16 -18.65 -7.56
C GLN A 23 11.67 -18.34 -7.51
N MET A 24 12.05 -17.16 -6.99
CA MET A 24 13.45 -16.70 -7.02
C MET A 24 14.23 -17.12 -5.79
N SER A 25 13.56 -17.43 -4.67
CA SER A 25 14.24 -17.92 -3.47
C SER A 25 14.36 -19.45 -3.47
N ASN A 26 15.52 -19.92 -2.99
CA ASN A 26 15.81 -21.34 -2.84
C ASN A 26 14.89 -21.96 -1.78
N ASN A 27 14.42 -23.20 -2.01
CA ASN A 27 13.56 -23.94 -1.07
C ASN A 27 14.21 -24.18 0.31
N GLN A 28 15.54 -24.15 0.40
CA GLN A 28 16.28 -24.16 1.65
C GLN A 28 16.49 -22.77 2.26
N SER A 29 15.88 -21.75 1.66
CA SER A 29 15.94 -20.34 2.12
C SER A 29 17.33 -19.71 2.15
N LYS A 30 18.30 -20.23 1.38
CA LYS A 30 19.68 -19.73 1.41
C LYS A 30 19.86 -18.33 0.82
N ASN A 31 18.89 -17.83 0.05
CA ASN A 31 18.92 -16.54 -0.63
C ASN A 31 17.62 -15.74 -0.53
N THR A 32 16.75 -16.08 0.42
CA THR A 32 15.47 -15.38 0.60
C THR A 32 15.68 -13.92 1.00
N ASP A 33 16.64 -13.66 1.86
CA ASP A 33 17.10 -12.32 2.25
C ASP A 33 17.55 -11.50 1.05
N PHE A 34 18.38 -12.07 0.18
CA PHE A 34 18.82 -11.43 -1.06
C PHE A 34 17.65 -11.09 -1.99
N VAL A 35 16.69 -12.01 -2.16
CA VAL A 35 15.53 -11.79 -3.02
C VAL A 35 14.69 -10.62 -2.49
N ILE A 36 14.37 -10.60 -1.20
CA ILE A 36 13.58 -9.53 -0.57
C ILE A 36 14.33 -8.19 -0.63
N SER A 37 15.62 -8.18 -0.30
CA SER A 37 16.44 -6.96 -0.38
C SER A 37 16.49 -6.40 -1.80
N SER A 38 16.61 -7.28 -2.81
CA SER A 38 16.59 -6.86 -4.22
C SER A 38 15.25 -6.26 -4.64
N LEU A 39 14.13 -6.81 -4.15
CA LEU A 39 12.79 -6.26 -4.40
C LEU A 39 12.61 -4.89 -3.76
N PHE A 40 13.01 -4.72 -2.51
CA PHE A 40 12.96 -3.43 -1.82
C PHE A 40 13.86 -2.40 -2.50
N HIS A 41 15.04 -2.82 -2.96
CA HIS A 41 15.91 -1.94 -3.74
C HIS A 41 15.26 -1.50 -5.06
N ALA A 42 14.67 -2.42 -5.80
CA ALA A 42 13.99 -2.10 -7.04
C ALA A 42 12.83 -1.12 -6.85
N MET A 43 12.07 -1.28 -5.78
CA MET A 43 10.97 -0.37 -5.44
C MET A 43 11.43 1.01 -4.98
N ASN A 44 12.68 1.14 -4.52
CA ASN A 44 13.27 2.42 -4.12
C ASN A 44 13.98 3.16 -5.28
N VAL A 45 14.27 2.49 -6.39
CA VAL A 45 15.03 3.05 -7.52
C VAL A 45 14.12 3.32 -8.70
N ASN A 46 14.21 4.53 -9.25
CA ASN A 46 13.47 4.91 -10.45
C ASN A 46 13.84 4.00 -11.64
N TYR A 47 12.87 3.72 -12.50
CA TYR A 47 13.04 2.80 -13.64
C TYR A 47 14.27 3.11 -14.52
N GLU A 48 14.55 4.39 -14.75
CA GLU A 48 15.68 4.85 -15.58
C GLU A 48 17.05 4.54 -14.97
N GLU A 49 17.12 4.40 -13.66
CA GLU A 49 18.37 4.20 -12.93
C GLU A 49 18.66 2.73 -12.63
N ARG A 50 17.66 1.85 -12.70
CA ARG A 50 17.77 0.43 -12.33
C ARG A 50 18.85 -0.33 -13.07
N SER A 51 19.09 -0.01 -14.34
CA SER A 51 20.14 -0.65 -15.13
C SER A 51 21.55 -0.33 -14.62
N LYS A 52 21.73 0.82 -13.96
CA LYS A 52 23.00 1.25 -13.38
C LYS A 52 23.26 0.60 -12.01
N GLU A 53 22.19 0.26 -11.31
CA GLU A 53 22.24 -0.34 -9.97
C GLU A 53 22.50 -1.85 -9.96
N GLY A 54 22.63 -2.48 -11.13
CA GLY A 54 22.91 -3.92 -11.24
C GLY A 54 21.78 -4.82 -10.71
N LEU A 55 20.56 -4.32 -10.69
CA LEU A 55 19.40 -5.06 -10.19
C LEU A 55 19.07 -6.26 -11.09
N PRO A 56 18.70 -7.41 -10.51
CA PRO A 56 18.31 -8.60 -11.28
C PRO A 56 17.12 -8.31 -12.21
N ASN A 57 17.12 -8.91 -13.41
CA ASN A 57 16.08 -8.68 -14.42
C ASN A 57 14.66 -8.98 -13.92
N TRP A 58 14.48 -9.94 -13.03
CA TRP A 58 13.18 -10.31 -12.48
C TRP A 58 12.58 -9.24 -11.54
N THR A 59 13.35 -8.23 -11.13
CA THR A 59 12.85 -7.08 -10.34
C THR A 59 12.28 -5.96 -11.21
N ARG A 60 12.47 -6.01 -12.53
CA ARG A 60 12.20 -4.89 -13.46
C ARG A 60 10.74 -4.42 -13.43
N ASP A 61 9.81 -5.33 -13.32
CA ASP A 61 8.37 -5.03 -13.40
C ASP A 61 7.78 -4.44 -12.11
N PHE A 62 8.53 -4.45 -11.01
CA PHE A 62 8.07 -3.86 -9.75
C PHE A 62 7.98 -2.34 -9.86
N PRO A 63 6.90 -1.73 -9.33
CA PRO A 63 6.74 -0.28 -9.41
C PRO A 63 7.79 0.46 -8.57
N TYR A 64 8.10 1.68 -8.98
CA TYR A 64 8.82 2.61 -8.11
C TYR A 64 7.85 3.15 -7.05
N VAL A 65 8.20 2.99 -5.78
CA VAL A 65 7.41 3.46 -4.64
C VAL A 65 8.07 4.71 -4.07
N ASN A 66 7.56 5.86 -4.46
CA ASN A 66 8.02 7.14 -3.96
C ASN A 66 7.63 7.33 -2.47
N GLY A 67 8.39 8.12 -1.73
CA GLY A 67 8.07 8.50 -0.36
C GLY A 67 8.96 7.88 0.72
N GLY A 68 10.04 7.21 0.35
CA GLY A 68 11.08 6.77 1.29
C GLY A 68 10.77 5.47 2.05
N LEU A 69 9.63 4.79 1.79
CA LEU A 69 9.27 3.53 2.45
C LEU A 69 10.38 2.46 2.35
N PHE A 70 11.08 2.42 1.22
CA PHE A 70 12.16 1.48 0.94
C PHE A 70 13.55 2.14 0.91
N ALA A 71 13.67 3.41 1.32
CA ALA A 71 14.92 4.17 1.28
C ALA A 71 15.88 3.87 2.45
N GLY A 72 15.37 3.27 3.52
CA GLY A 72 16.14 2.97 4.73
C GLY A 72 17.12 1.81 4.57
N ASN A 73 17.62 1.30 5.70
CA ASN A 73 18.48 0.12 5.72
C ASN A 73 17.75 -1.08 5.09
N ARG A 74 18.42 -1.71 4.14
CA ARG A 74 17.92 -2.86 3.37
C ARG A 74 18.43 -4.20 3.88
N ASP A 75 18.97 -4.23 5.09
CA ASP A 75 19.45 -5.44 5.75
C ASP A 75 18.26 -6.33 6.08
N VAL A 76 18.02 -7.32 5.26
CA VAL A 76 17.00 -8.33 5.47
C VAL A 76 17.61 -9.47 6.26
N PRO A 77 16.99 -9.89 7.38
CA PRO A 77 17.52 -11.01 8.16
C PRO A 77 17.49 -12.31 7.35
N LYS A 78 18.42 -13.21 7.64
CA LYS A 78 18.42 -14.54 7.02
C LYS A 78 17.21 -15.32 7.45
N PHE A 79 16.50 -15.86 6.49
CA PHE A 79 15.32 -16.68 6.73
C PHE A 79 15.71 -18.15 6.92
N SER A 80 15.12 -18.80 7.91
CA SER A 80 15.10 -20.25 7.96
C SER A 80 14.10 -20.78 6.92
N ARG A 81 14.20 -22.08 6.57
CA ARG A 81 13.21 -22.74 5.70
C ARG A 81 11.77 -22.58 6.21
N ILE A 82 11.58 -22.68 7.52
CA ILE A 82 10.28 -22.53 8.16
C ILE A 82 9.79 -21.09 8.06
N ALA A 83 10.65 -20.10 8.34
CA ALA A 83 10.29 -18.69 8.23
C ALA A 83 9.92 -18.29 6.78
N ARG A 84 10.65 -18.80 5.77
CA ARG A 84 10.28 -18.63 4.36
C ARG A 84 8.90 -19.23 4.05
N SER A 85 8.62 -20.44 4.55
CA SER A 85 7.31 -21.08 4.35
C SER A 85 6.17 -20.24 4.94
N TYR A 86 6.35 -19.69 6.14
CA TYR A 86 5.38 -18.80 6.77
C TYR A 86 5.21 -17.49 5.99
N LEU A 87 6.29 -16.93 5.46
CA LEU A 87 6.21 -15.72 4.65
C LEU A 87 5.37 -15.93 3.39
N ILE A 88 5.61 -17.02 2.67
CA ILE A 88 4.84 -17.39 1.47
C ILE A 88 3.38 -17.69 1.84
N HIS A 89 3.16 -18.42 2.94
CA HIS A 89 1.80 -18.68 3.42
C HIS A 89 1.06 -17.37 3.75
N ALA A 90 1.71 -16.43 4.42
CA ALA A 90 1.14 -15.11 4.71
C ALA A 90 0.82 -14.34 3.42
N GLY A 91 1.69 -14.40 2.41
CA GLY A 91 1.45 -13.79 1.11
C GLY A 91 0.22 -14.34 0.39
N ASN A 92 -0.04 -15.64 0.52
CA ASN A 92 -1.21 -16.30 -0.08
C ASN A 92 -2.55 -16.06 0.65
N LEU A 93 -2.56 -15.25 1.72
CA LEU A 93 -3.80 -14.83 2.38
C LEU A 93 -4.48 -13.73 1.55
N ASN A 94 -5.79 -13.56 1.75
CA ASN A 94 -6.54 -12.51 1.05
C ASN A 94 -6.42 -11.17 1.78
N TRP A 95 -5.47 -10.35 1.38
CA TRP A 95 -5.18 -9.05 1.98
C TRP A 95 -6.20 -7.97 1.62
N LYS A 96 -7.03 -8.15 0.59
CA LYS A 96 -8.18 -7.26 0.29
C LYS A 96 -9.19 -7.19 1.42
N LYS A 97 -9.24 -8.23 2.27
CA LYS A 97 -10.15 -8.27 3.43
C LYS A 97 -9.63 -7.49 4.64
N ILE A 98 -8.37 -7.07 4.61
CA ILE A 98 -7.81 -6.26 5.68
C ILE A 98 -8.24 -4.81 5.46
N ASN A 99 -8.91 -4.26 6.48
CA ASN A 99 -9.22 -2.84 6.47
C ASN A 99 -7.91 -2.02 6.53
N PRO A 100 -7.65 -1.11 5.56
CA PRO A 100 -6.47 -0.24 5.58
C PRO A 100 -6.29 0.54 6.88
N ASP A 101 -7.38 0.83 7.59
CA ASP A 101 -7.38 1.50 8.90
C ASP A 101 -6.53 0.76 9.95
N ILE A 102 -6.37 -0.56 9.81
CA ILE A 102 -5.54 -1.36 10.71
C ILE A 102 -4.07 -0.91 10.65
N PHE A 103 -3.57 -0.51 9.50
CA PHE A 103 -2.17 -0.05 9.38
C PHE A 103 -1.92 1.21 10.21
N GLY A 104 -2.84 2.18 10.20
CA GLY A 104 -2.74 3.37 11.04
C GLY A 104 -2.75 3.04 12.54
N SER A 105 -3.65 2.16 12.95
CA SER A 105 -3.74 1.72 14.35
C SER A 105 -2.52 0.90 14.79
N MET A 106 -1.95 0.07 13.90
CA MET A 106 -0.73 -0.70 14.21
C MET A 106 0.49 0.20 14.36
N ILE A 107 0.66 1.18 13.49
CA ILE A 107 1.73 2.17 13.59
C ILE A 107 1.61 2.91 14.93
N GLN A 108 0.41 3.34 15.29
CA GLN A 108 0.15 4.00 16.56
C GLN A 108 0.43 3.09 17.77
N ALA A 109 0.18 1.79 17.68
CA ALA A 109 0.41 0.84 18.76
C ALA A 109 1.89 0.55 19.03
N VAL A 110 2.76 0.69 18.02
CA VAL A 110 4.21 0.41 18.14
C VAL A 110 5.05 1.67 18.37
N THR A 111 4.46 2.86 18.26
CA THR A 111 5.13 4.12 18.51
C THR A 111 4.96 4.52 19.98
N ASP A 112 6.04 4.90 20.65
CA ASP A 112 6.02 5.32 22.06
C ASP A 112 5.13 6.55 22.28
N ASP A 113 4.51 6.64 23.47
CA ASP A 113 3.55 7.71 23.81
C ASP A 113 4.18 9.11 23.73
N GLU A 114 5.46 9.24 24.07
CA GLU A 114 6.19 10.52 23.98
C GLU A 114 6.45 10.93 22.52
N GLU A 115 6.82 10.00 21.66
CA GLU A 115 6.99 10.26 20.23
C GLU A 115 5.66 10.59 19.56
N ARG A 116 4.58 9.90 19.91
CA ARG A 116 3.23 10.20 19.40
C ARG A 116 2.80 11.63 19.67
N GLY A 117 3.02 12.10 20.89
CA GLY A 117 2.67 13.46 21.29
C GLY A 117 3.50 14.52 20.57
N SER A 118 4.79 14.29 20.38
CA SER A 118 5.72 15.26 19.77
C SER A 118 5.54 15.38 18.24
N ILE A 119 5.14 14.29 17.58
CA ILE A 119 4.97 14.23 16.10
C ILE A 119 3.51 14.49 15.70
N GLY A 120 2.57 14.54 16.67
CA GLY A 120 1.13 14.71 16.40
C GLY A 120 0.53 13.49 15.68
N MET A 121 1.08 12.31 15.93
CA MET A 121 0.68 11.06 15.26
C MET A 121 -0.61 10.51 15.91
N HIS A 122 -1.74 11.12 15.56
CA HIS A 122 -3.06 10.70 16.00
C HIS A 122 -3.80 10.02 14.86
N TYR A 123 -4.18 8.76 15.07
CA TYR A 123 -5.06 8.04 14.15
C TYR A 123 -6.48 8.61 14.22
N THR A 124 -6.98 9.10 13.11
CA THR A 124 -8.36 9.55 13.01
C THR A 124 -9.25 8.41 12.50
N SER A 125 -10.20 7.98 13.30
CA SER A 125 -11.09 6.88 12.93
C SER A 125 -12.03 7.25 11.77
N VAL A 126 -12.38 6.27 10.93
CA VAL A 126 -13.31 6.45 9.80
C VAL A 126 -14.63 7.14 10.20
N PRO A 127 -15.27 6.81 11.32
CA PRO A 127 -16.48 7.54 11.74
C PRO A 127 -16.25 9.05 11.94
N ASN A 128 -15.09 9.45 12.44
CA ASN A 128 -14.75 10.87 12.60
C ASN A 128 -14.44 11.55 11.26
N ILE A 129 -13.75 10.85 10.35
CA ILE A 129 -13.52 11.30 8.99
C ILE A 129 -14.87 11.53 8.27
N LEU A 130 -15.79 10.58 8.36
CA LEU A 130 -17.10 10.67 7.73
C LEU A 130 -17.99 11.80 8.31
N LYS A 131 -17.84 12.16 9.59
CA LYS A 131 -18.51 13.35 10.16
C LYS A 131 -18.10 14.64 9.44
N LEU A 132 -16.88 14.69 8.93
CA LEU A 132 -16.38 15.82 8.15
C LEU A 132 -16.78 15.70 6.67
N LEU A 133 -16.54 14.56 6.05
CA LEU A 133 -16.72 14.37 4.61
C LEU A 133 -18.19 14.34 4.19
N ASN A 134 -19.07 13.77 5.02
CA ASN A 134 -20.50 13.67 4.71
C ASN A 134 -21.10 15.04 4.40
N PRO A 135 -21.07 16.03 5.31
CA PRO A 135 -21.67 17.34 5.03
C PRO A 135 -20.93 18.17 3.99
N LEU A 136 -19.61 17.89 3.75
CA LEU A 136 -18.84 18.65 2.77
C LEU A 136 -19.23 18.33 1.32
N PHE A 137 -19.37 17.07 0.98
CA PHE A 137 -19.67 16.67 -0.40
C PHE A 137 -20.25 15.25 -0.55
N LEU A 138 -20.07 14.37 0.42
CA LEU A 138 -20.40 12.96 0.25
C LEU A 138 -21.90 12.71 0.22
N ASP A 139 -22.67 13.36 1.09
CA ASP A 139 -24.12 13.22 1.14
C ASP A 139 -24.77 13.74 -0.15
N ASP A 140 -24.29 14.86 -0.69
CA ASP A 140 -24.74 15.43 -1.93
C ASP A 140 -24.43 14.53 -3.14
N LEU A 141 -23.24 13.89 -3.16
CA LEU A 141 -22.92 12.89 -4.18
C LEU A 141 -23.79 11.65 -4.09
N LYS A 142 -24.09 11.17 -2.87
CA LYS A 142 -25.00 10.03 -2.66
C LYS A 142 -26.43 10.33 -3.12
N VAL A 143 -26.93 11.53 -2.84
CA VAL A 143 -28.25 11.99 -3.33
C VAL A 143 -28.23 12.02 -4.86
N SER A 144 -27.23 12.66 -5.46
CA SER A 144 -27.09 12.74 -6.92
C SER A 144 -27.00 11.37 -7.58
N LEU A 145 -26.33 10.41 -6.95
CA LEU A 145 -26.26 9.03 -7.43
C LEU A 145 -27.63 8.34 -7.40
N LYS A 146 -28.36 8.51 -6.30
CA LYS A 146 -29.69 7.93 -6.13
C LYS A 146 -30.69 8.52 -7.16
N GLU A 147 -30.63 9.82 -7.38
CA GLU A 147 -31.47 10.52 -8.38
C GLU A 147 -31.12 10.15 -9.83
N ALA A 148 -29.84 9.87 -10.09
CA ALA A 148 -29.41 9.44 -11.42
C ALA A 148 -29.98 8.08 -11.83
N GLY A 149 -30.17 7.15 -10.88
CA GLY A 149 -30.64 5.77 -11.15
C GLY A 149 -29.83 5.15 -12.29
N ASP A 150 -30.52 4.66 -13.34
CA ASP A 150 -29.90 4.04 -14.52
C ASP A 150 -29.66 5.05 -15.67
N ASN A 151 -29.82 6.35 -15.43
CA ASN A 151 -29.61 7.36 -16.45
C ASN A 151 -28.11 7.55 -16.75
N THR A 152 -27.66 6.98 -17.87
CA THR A 152 -26.26 7.00 -18.31
C THR A 152 -25.68 8.42 -18.39
N ARG A 153 -26.45 9.40 -18.85
CA ARG A 153 -25.96 10.80 -18.97
C ARG A 153 -25.77 11.43 -17.60
N ALA A 154 -26.70 11.20 -16.67
CA ALA A 154 -26.60 11.69 -15.29
C ALA A 154 -25.39 11.05 -14.57
N LEU A 155 -25.19 9.74 -14.72
CA LEU A 155 -24.05 9.01 -14.17
C LEU A 155 -22.71 9.50 -14.73
N LEU A 156 -22.63 9.78 -16.04
CA LEU A 156 -21.43 10.37 -16.64
C LEU A 156 -21.13 11.78 -16.10
N ASN A 157 -22.15 12.59 -15.89
CA ASN A 157 -21.99 13.92 -15.30
C ASN A 157 -21.53 13.82 -13.84
N LEU A 158 -22.09 12.90 -13.07
CA LEU A 158 -21.66 12.63 -11.69
C LEU A 158 -20.20 12.18 -11.65
N ARG A 159 -19.80 11.26 -12.52
CA ARG A 159 -18.40 10.82 -12.65
C ARG A 159 -17.47 12.00 -12.97
N LYS A 160 -17.85 12.89 -13.90
CA LYS A 160 -17.08 14.10 -14.21
C LYS A 160 -17.00 15.06 -13.02
N ARG A 161 -18.04 15.14 -12.20
CA ARG A 161 -18.03 15.95 -10.97
C ARG A 161 -17.04 15.35 -9.95
N ILE A 162 -17.10 14.04 -9.71
CA ILE A 162 -16.19 13.33 -8.79
C ILE A 162 -14.74 13.52 -9.24
N SER A 163 -14.44 13.38 -10.53
CA SER A 163 -13.06 13.53 -11.04
C SER A 163 -12.46 14.93 -10.88
N LYS A 164 -13.30 15.94 -10.59
CA LYS A 164 -12.86 17.32 -10.33
C LYS A 164 -12.63 17.63 -8.85
N ILE A 165 -13.02 16.73 -7.96
CA ILE A 165 -12.77 16.91 -6.52
C ILE A 165 -11.27 16.86 -6.30
N ARG A 166 -10.74 17.88 -5.64
CA ARG A 166 -9.36 17.92 -5.21
C ARG A 166 -9.31 17.90 -3.70
N VAL A 167 -8.56 16.95 -3.17
CA VAL A 167 -8.31 16.83 -1.74
C VAL A 167 -6.88 17.26 -1.47
N PHE A 168 -6.70 18.13 -0.51
CA PHE A 168 -5.41 18.55 -0.02
C PHE A 168 -5.42 18.43 1.50
N ASP A 169 -4.60 17.53 2.01
CA ASP A 169 -4.39 17.35 3.43
C ASP A 169 -2.89 17.52 3.74
N PRO A 170 -2.49 18.68 4.29
CA PRO A 170 -1.08 18.97 4.56
C PRO A 170 -0.51 18.18 5.75
N ALA A 171 -1.36 17.49 6.51
CA ALA A 171 -0.99 16.73 7.70
C ALA A 171 -1.67 15.35 7.72
N CYS A 172 -1.68 14.66 6.57
CA CYS A 172 -2.47 13.46 6.33
C CYS A 172 -2.14 12.27 7.25
N GLY A 173 -1.11 12.34 8.06
CA GLY A 173 -0.73 11.26 8.98
C GLY A 173 -0.51 9.94 8.24
N SER A 174 -1.31 8.92 8.57
CA SER A 174 -1.28 7.60 7.91
C SER A 174 -2.01 7.56 6.55
N GLY A 175 -2.59 8.67 6.10
CA GLY A 175 -3.32 8.74 4.83
C GLY A 175 -4.70 8.09 4.85
N ASN A 176 -5.40 8.15 5.98
CA ASN A 176 -6.73 7.54 6.13
C ASN A 176 -7.88 8.33 5.47
N PHE A 177 -7.60 9.53 5.04
CA PHE A 177 -8.56 10.39 4.33
C PHE A 177 -8.74 9.97 2.89
#